data_847d6d10fa616a26d8f7cec3203ca5ce
#
_entry.id   847d6d10fa616a26d8f7cec3203ca5ce
#
_cell.length_a   1.000
_cell.length_b   1.000
_cell.length_c   1.000
_cell.angle_alpha   90.00
_cell.angle_beta   90.00
_cell.angle_gamma   90.00
#
_symmetry.space_group_name_H-M   'P 1'
#
loop_
_entity.id
_entity.type
_entity.pdbx_description
1 polymer ?
#
loop_
_entity_poly.entity_id
_entity_poly.type
_entity_poly.pdbx_seq_one_letter_code
_entity_poly.pdbx_strand_id
1 'polypeptide(L)'
;MVQQVAAQVVGNDATMTFAATMSTLQLNTAMPVTARSLLSSIHLLANAASLLDAKCIRGIEVDRERMRRNAERSPAIVTALAPRIGYDAATKLVHQAEEQGVSLAELIELQDCGASPIGDALLAMTRPAD
;
A
#
# COMPACT_ATOMS: atom_id res chain seq x y z
N MET A 1 -18.20 -7.18 3.19
CA MET A 1 -19.15 -6.07 3.00
C MET A 1 -18.65 -5.04 1.97
N VAL A 2 -17.48 -4.41 2.11
CA VAL A 2 -16.96 -3.39 1.15
C VAL A 2 -16.91 -3.91 -0.29
N GLN A 3 -16.42 -5.14 -0.52
CA GLN A 3 -16.39 -5.77 -1.85
C GLN A 3 -17.79 -5.93 -2.47
N GLN A 4 -18.81 -6.22 -1.66
CA GLN A 4 -20.18 -6.32 -2.14
C GLN A 4 -20.74 -4.96 -2.54
N VAL A 5 -20.40 -3.91 -1.77
CA VAL A 5 -20.75 -2.53 -2.13
C VAL A 5 -20.07 -2.13 -3.43
N ALA A 6 -18.78 -2.45 -3.60
CA ALA A 6 -18.07 -2.19 -4.85
C ALA A 6 -18.74 -2.88 -6.05
N ALA A 7 -19.12 -4.14 -5.91
CA ALA A 7 -19.83 -4.88 -6.97
C ALA A 7 -21.18 -4.22 -7.33
N GLN A 8 -21.95 -3.76 -6.32
CA GLN A 8 -23.21 -3.06 -6.55
C GLN A 8 -23.02 -1.72 -7.26
N VAL A 9 -21.98 -0.96 -6.87
CA VAL A 9 -21.65 0.33 -7.50
C VAL A 9 -21.26 0.15 -8.96
N VAL A 10 -20.45 -0.86 -9.27
CA VAL A 10 -20.10 -1.23 -10.66
C VAL A 10 -21.36 -1.61 -11.45
N GLY A 11 -22.27 -2.37 -10.86
CA GLY A 11 -23.55 -2.72 -11.49
C GLY A 11 -24.43 -1.49 -11.76
N ASN A 12 -24.46 -0.53 -10.83
CA ASN A 12 -25.16 0.73 -11.01
C ASN A 12 -24.54 1.58 -12.13
N ASP A 13 -23.21 1.60 -12.24
CA ASP A 13 -22.49 2.31 -13.31
C ASP A 13 -22.81 1.71 -14.70
N ALA A 14 -22.79 0.39 -14.81
CA ALA A 14 -23.20 -0.32 -16.02
C ALA A 14 -24.68 0.01 -16.39
N THR A 15 -25.55 0.11 -15.41
CA THR A 15 -26.95 0.52 -15.62
C THR A 15 -27.04 1.94 -16.17
N MET A 16 -26.27 2.88 -15.62
CA MET A 16 -26.26 4.27 -16.11
C MET A 16 -25.67 4.37 -17.52
N THR A 17 -24.62 3.62 -17.80
CA THR A 17 -24.01 3.54 -19.13
C THR A 17 -25.03 3.03 -20.17
N PHE A 18 -25.75 1.94 -19.86
CA PHE A 18 -26.76 1.41 -20.75
C PHE A 18 -27.94 2.37 -20.91
N ALA A 19 -28.40 3.00 -19.82
CA ALA A 19 -29.46 3.99 -19.85
C ALA A 19 -29.14 5.19 -20.76
N ALA A 20 -27.88 5.62 -20.80
CA ALA A 20 -27.42 6.69 -21.68
C ALA A 20 -27.59 6.34 -23.18
N THR A 21 -27.44 5.06 -23.55
CA THR A 21 -27.63 4.62 -24.95
C THR A 21 -29.09 4.63 -25.39
N MET A 22 -30.05 4.64 -24.44
CA MET A 22 -31.48 4.65 -24.72
C MET A 22 -32.05 6.07 -24.94
N SER A 23 -31.23 7.09 -24.76
CA SER A 23 -31.63 8.47 -24.95
C SER A 23 -31.75 8.81 -26.44
N THR A 24 -32.82 9.50 -26.80
CA THR A 24 -33.01 10.09 -28.15
C THR A 24 -32.69 11.59 -28.08
N LEU A 25 -32.41 12.21 -29.25
CA LEU A 25 -32.10 13.64 -29.31
C LEU A 25 -33.17 14.46 -28.58
N GLN A 26 -32.73 15.25 -27.60
CA GLN A 26 -33.58 16.15 -26.76
C GLN A 26 -34.62 15.44 -25.87
N LEU A 27 -34.65 14.10 -25.80
CA LEU A 27 -35.55 13.34 -24.94
C LEU A 27 -34.79 12.28 -24.16
N ASN A 28 -34.41 12.59 -22.89
CA ASN A 28 -33.76 11.65 -22.00
C ASN A 28 -34.78 10.91 -21.13
N THR A 29 -35.30 9.79 -21.65
CA THR A 29 -36.31 8.98 -20.96
C THR A 29 -35.72 8.15 -19.80
N ALA A 30 -34.40 8.00 -19.72
CA ALA A 30 -33.73 7.18 -18.74
C ALA A 30 -33.30 7.94 -17.46
N MET A 31 -33.65 9.22 -17.33
CA MET A 31 -33.32 10.03 -16.14
C MET A 31 -33.69 9.38 -14.80
N PRO A 32 -34.88 8.78 -14.60
CA PRO A 32 -35.25 8.21 -13.30
C PRO A 32 -34.35 7.05 -12.87
N VAL A 33 -34.00 6.15 -13.78
CA VAL A 33 -33.13 5.02 -13.45
C VAL A 33 -31.69 5.48 -13.23
N THR A 34 -31.21 6.45 -13.98
CA THR A 34 -29.90 7.08 -13.79
C THR A 34 -29.80 7.77 -12.42
N ALA A 35 -30.78 8.58 -12.06
CA ALA A 35 -30.84 9.24 -10.76
C ALA A 35 -30.86 8.24 -9.60
N ARG A 36 -31.67 7.18 -9.70
CA ARG A 36 -31.73 6.11 -8.71
C ARG A 36 -30.37 5.41 -8.54
N SER A 37 -29.75 5.02 -9.65
CA SER A 37 -28.46 4.30 -9.62
C SER A 37 -27.35 5.17 -9.03
N LEU A 38 -27.29 6.45 -9.41
CA LEU A 38 -26.31 7.41 -8.89
C LEU A 38 -26.48 7.64 -7.38
N LEU A 39 -27.70 7.98 -6.95
CA LEU A 39 -27.98 8.23 -5.53
C LEU A 39 -27.76 6.99 -4.68
N SER A 40 -28.16 5.81 -5.16
CA SER A 40 -27.88 4.54 -4.48
C SER A 40 -26.38 4.31 -4.31
N SER A 41 -25.56 4.56 -5.34
CA SER A 41 -24.10 4.42 -5.29
C SER A 41 -23.48 5.37 -4.26
N ILE A 42 -23.93 6.63 -4.23
CA ILE A 42 -23.46 7.62 -3.25
C ILE A 42 -23.75 7.15 -1.81
N HIS A 43 -24.97 6.71 -1.53
CA HIS A 43 -25.34 6.22 -0.20
C HIS A 43 -24.57 4.97 0.21
N LEU A 44 -24.41 4.01 -0.70
CA LEU A 44 -23.66 2.78 -0.43
C LEU A 44 -22.20 3.08 -0.11
N LEU A 45 -21.55 3.95 -0.89
CA LEU A 45 -20.15 4.33 -0.68
C LEU A 45 -19.98 5.10 0.63
N ALA A 46 -20.85 6.06 0.93
CA ALA A 46 -20.78 6.82 2.18
C ALA A 46 -20.91 5.91 3.42
N ASN A 47 -21.88 4.98 3.40
CA ASN A 47 -22.08 4.04 4.49
C ASN A 47 -20.91 3.06 4.61
N ALA A 48 -20.38 2.54 3.48
CA ALA A 48 -19.26 1.64 3.47
C ALA A 48 -17.98 2.30 4.00
N ALA A 49 -17.71 3.55 3.62
CA ALA A 49 -16.58 4.32 4.12
C ALA A 49 -16.66 4.54 5.64
N SER A 50 -17.83 4.96 6.14
CA SER A 50 -18.06 5.16 7.58
C SER A 50 -17.88 3.87 8.38
N LEU A 51 -18.40 2.74 7.86
CA LEU A 51 -18.24 1.44 8.51
C LEU A 51 -16.80 0.93 8.47
N LEU A 52 -16.09 1.15 7.36
CA LEU A 52 -14.67 0.79 7.22
C LEU A 52 -13.83 1.56 8.23
N ASP A 53 -14.03 2.86 8.36
CA ASP A 53 -13.37 3.68 9.36
C ASP A 53 -13.68 3.16 10.78
N ALA A 54 -14.95 3.05 11.15
CA ALA A 54 -15.35 2.73 12.51
C ALA A 54 -15.00 1.29 12.95
N LYS A 55 -15.07 0.32 12.04
CA LYS A 55 -14.96 -1.12 12.37
C LYS A 55 -13.62 -1.74 11.97
N CYS A 56 -12.84 -1.08 11.12
CA CYS A 56 -11.56 -1.59 10.65
C CYS A 56 -10.42 -0.63 11.00
N ILE A 57 -10.45 0.60 10.46
CA ILE A 57 -9.28 1.49 10.53
C ILE A 57 -8.99 1.93 11.96
N ARG A 58 -10.01 2.37 12.72
CA ARG A 58 -9.83 2.83 14.12
C ARG A 58 -9.37 1.76 15.08
N GLY A 59 -9.53 0.49 14.74
CA GLY A 59 -9.11 -0.64 15.57
C GLY A 59 -7.79 -1.28 15.13
N ILE A 60 -7.06 -0.68 14.20
CA ILE A 60 -5.79 -1.24 13.74
C ILE A 60 -4.72 -1.00 14.81
N GLU A 61 -4.21 -2.09 15.34
CA GLU A 61 -3.01 -2.09 16.18
C GLU A 61 -1.80 -2.54 15.36
N VAL A 62 -0.69 -1.88 15.56
CA VAL A 62 0.54 -2.10 14.78
C VAL A 62 1.52 -2.90 15.60
N ASP A 63 1.92 -4.05 15.13
CA ASP A 63 3.08 -4.78 15.66
C ASP A 63 4.37 -4.08 15.17
N ARG A 64 4.84 -3.11 15.96
CA ARG A 64 5.99 -2.28 15.64
C ARG A 64 7.26 -3.12 15.45
N GLU A 65 7.42 -4.15 16.27
CA GLU A 65 8.60 -5.01 16.22
C GLU A 65 8.63 -5.85 14.93
N ARG A 66 7.48 -6.39 14.54
CA ARG A 66 7.36 -7.12 13.27
C ARG A 66 7.56 -6.20 12.07
N MET A 67 7.02 -4.99 12.12
CA MET A 67 7.23 -3.99 11.06
C MET A 67 8.70 -3.61 10.92
N ARG A 68 9.40 -3.38 12.05
CA ARG A 68 10.84 -3.09 12.06
C ARG A 68 11.63 -4.23 11.44
N ARG A 69 11.41 -5.47 11.89
CA ARG A 69 12.07 -6.66 11.32
C ARG A 69 11.79 -6.82 9.81
N ASN A 70 10.57 -6.59 9.38
CA ASN A 70 10.22 -6.66 7.96
C ASN A 70 10.92 -5.55 7.15
N ALA A 71 11.04 -4.35 7.69
CA ALA A 71 11.76 -3.25 7.06
C ALA A 71 13.26 -3.55 6.96
N GLU A 72 13.88 -4.06 8.03
CA GLU A 72 15.30 -4.43 8.09
C GLU A 72 15.66 -5.56 7.12
N ARG A 73 14.70 -6.45 6.82
CA ARG A 73 14.86 -7.56 5.86
C ARG A 73 14.46 -7.17 4.43
N SER A 74 13.97 -5.96 4.21
CA SER A 74 13.53 -5.54 2.89
C SER A 74 14.70 -5.26 1.96
N PRO A 75 14.75 -5.84 0.76
CA PRO A 75 15.76 -5.50 -0.26
C PRO A 75 15.75 -4.01 -0.64
N ALA A 76 14.66 -3.29 -0.36
CA ALA A 76 14.55 -1.86 -0.64
C ALA A 76 15.60 -1.00 0.13
N ILE A 77 16.13 -1.49 1.26
CA ILE A 77 17.21 -0.84 2.02
C ILE A 77 18.46 -0.65 1.15
N VAL A 78 18.71 -1.56 0.22
CA VAL A 78 19.84 -1.50 -0.71
C VAL A 78 19.82 -0.26 -1.58
N THR A 79 18.65 0.18 -1.99
CA THR A 79 18.48 1.39 -2.80
C THR A 79 19.03 2.63 -2.08
N ALA A 80 18.94 2.67 -0.76
CA ALA A 80 19.47 3.76 0.03
C ALA A 80 20.99 3.63 0.30
N LEU A 81 21.54 2.43 0.23
CA LEU A 81 22.97 2.16 0.35
C LEU A 81 23.72 2.34 -0.98
N ALA A 82 23.07 2.06 -2.11
CA ALA A 82 23.68 2.11 -3.44
C ALA A 82 24.42 3.44 -3.77
N PRO A 83 23.93 4.62 -3.39
CA PRO A 83 24.65 5.88 -3.62
C PRO A 83 25.98 5.99 -2.89
N ARG A 84 26.18 5.21 -1.80
CA ARG A 84 27.39 5.27 -0.96
C ARG A 84 28.42 4.20 -1.30
N ILE A 85 27.97 2.99 -1.62
CA ILE A 85 28.84 1.84 -1.86
C ILE A 85 28.87 1.36 -3.31
N GLY A 86 28.00 1.91 -4.16
CA GLY A 86 27.79 1.47 -5.54
C GLY A 86 26.75 0.34 -5.63
N TYR A 87 26.11 0.26 -6.79
CA TYR A 87 25.00 -0.69 -7.02
C TYR A 87 25.47 -2.17 -6.94
N ASP A 88 26.62 -2.49 -7.53
CA ASP A 88 27.14 -3.87 -7.58
C ASP A 88 27.51 -4.39 -6.18
N ALA A 89 28.12 -3.54 -5.35
CA ALA A 89 28.45 -3.90 -3.97
C ALA A 89 27.18 -4.08 -3.13
N ALA A 90 26.21 -3.18 -3.30
CA ALA A 90 24.93 -3.26 -2.62
C ALA A 90 24.15 -4.52 -2.99
N THR A 91 24.12 -4.91 -4.26
CA THR A 91 23.49 -6.14 -4.73
C THR A 91 24.15 -7.40 -4.16
N LYS A 92 25.48 -7.45 -4.11
CA LYS A 92 26.21 -8.58 -3.51
C LYS A 92 25.87 -8.75 -2.02
N LEU A 93 25.77 -7.65 -1.27
CA LEU A 93 25.38 -7.70 0.14
C LEU A 93 23.97 -8.28 0.35
N VAL A 94 23.02 -7.97 -0.54
CA VAL A 94 21.67 -8.56 -0.47
C VAL A 94 21.70 -10.06 -0.68
N HIS A 95 22.36 -10.51 -1.75
CA HIS A 95 22.45 -11.95 -2.02
C HIS A 95 23.13 -12.71 -0.88
N GLN A 96 24.17 -12.14 -0.29
CA GLN A 96 24.82 -12.74 0.89
C GLN A 96 23.88 -12.79 2.11
N ALA A 97 23.10 -11.75 2.37
CA ALA A 97 22.13 -11.72 3.46
C ALA A 97 21.01 -12.76 3.24
N GLU A 98 20.52 -12.88 2.00
CA GLU A 98 19.51 -13.88 1.63
C GLU A 98 20.04 -15.31 1.77
N GLU A 99 21.26 -15.60 1.28
CA GLU A 99 21.90 -16.92 1.38
C GLU A 99 22.14 -17.34 2.83
N GLN A 100 22.52 -16.38 3.69
CA GLN A 100 22.77 -16.65 5.11
C GLN A 100 21.52 -16.59 5.98
N GLY A 101 20.38 -16.12 5.43
CA GLY A 101 19.12 -16.00 6.15
C GLY A 101 19.12 -14.95 7.26
N VAL A 102 20.06 -13.99 7.20
CA VAL A 102 20.23 -12.89 8.16
C VAL A 102 19.71 -11.57 7.60
N SER A 103 19.47 -10.59 8.45
CA SER A 103 19.14 -9.24 7.98
C SER A 103 20.38 -8.53 7.41
N LEU A 104 20.16 -7.55 6.56
CA LEU A 104 21.25 -6.75 6.01
C LEU A 104 22.05 -6.03 7.12
N ALA A 105 21.37 -5.59 8.18
CA ALA A 105 21.97 -4.97 9.34
C ALA A 105 22.90 -5.94 10.09
N GLU A 106 22.41 -7.17 10.37
CA GLU A 106 23.21 -8.23 10.99
C GLU A 106 24.41 -8.62 10.14
N LEU A 107 24.27 -8.69 8.82
CA LEU A 107 25.38 -9.00 7.92
C LEU A 107 26.46 -7.91 7.95
N ILE A 108 26.06 -6.65 8.00
CA ILE A 108 27.00 -5.52 8.07
C ILE A 108 27.71 -5.49 9.43
N GLU A 109 26.99 -5.75 10.53
CA GLU A 109 27.60 -5.87 11.86
C GLU A 109 28.57 -7.04 11.96
N LEU A 110 28.29 -8.16 11.28
CA LEU A 110 29.18 -9.32 11.22
C LEU A 110 30.44 -9.09 10.38
N GLN A 111 30.35 -8.27 9.34
CA GLN A 111 31.50 -7.96 8.47
C GLN A 111 32.33 -6.78 8.98
N ASP A 112 31.79 -5.95 9.84
CA ASP A 112 32.40 -4.70 10.28
C ASP A 112 32.63 -4.73 11.81
N CYS A 113 33.77 -5.19 12.22
CA CYS A 113 34.24 -5.10 13.61
C CYS A 113 34.66 -3.68 14.01
N GLY A 114 34.16 -2.62 13.35
CA GLY A 114 34.45 -1.24 13.73
C GLY A 114 33.92 -0.22 12.71
N ALA A 115 33.12 0.69 13.21
CA ALA A 115 32.73 1.99 12.64
C ALA A 115 32.73 2.10 11.10
N SER A 116 31.76 1.46 10.44
CA SER A 116 31.54 1.67 9.02
C SER A 116 30.52 2.77 8.77
N PRO A 117 30.75 3.68 7.80
CA PRO A 117 29.76 4.65 7.33
C PRO A 117 28.43 4.03 6.90
N ILE A 118 28.41 2.73 6.64
CA ILE A 118 27.26 1.94 6.23
C ILE A 118 26.37 1.62 7.44
N GLY A 119 26.95 1.25 8.57
CA GLY A 119 26.22 0.98 9.82
C GLY A 119 25.49 2.24 10.33
N ASP A 120 26.15 3.38 10.31
CA ASP A 120 25.55 4.66 10.71
C ASP A 120 24.41 5.09 9.79
N ALA A 121 24.51 4.81 8.49
CA ALA A 121 23.44 5.09 7.53
C ALA A 121 22.22 4.22 7.73
N LEU A 122 22.42 2.93 8.03
CA LEU A 122 21.33 1.99 8.32
C LEU A 122 20.61 2.35 9.64
N LEU A 123 21.37 2.66 10.68
CA LEU A 123 20.85 3.10 11.97
C LEU A 123 20.05 4.41 11.86
N ALA A 124 20.50 5.33 11.00
CA ALA A 124 19.76 6.59 10.76
C ALA A 124 18.42 6.35 10.04
N MET A 125 18.31 5.30 9.22
CA MET A 125 17.08 4.96 8.47
C MET A 125 16.09 4.13 9.28
N THR A 126 16.55 3.40 10.29
CA THR A 126 15.70 2.56 11.16
C THR A 126 15.22 3.30 12.40
N ARG A 127 15.76 4.50 12.70
CA ARG A 127 15.25 5.35 13.78
C ARG A 127 13.86 5.90 13.44
N PRO A 128 12.85 5.71 14.32
CA PRO A 128 11.59 6.40 14.16
C PRO A 128 11.83 7.91 14.15
N ALA A 129 11.17 8.60 13.23
CA ALA A 129 11.05 10.05 13.32
C ALA A 129 10.27 10.39 14.61
N ASP A 130 10.86 11.24 15.46
CA ASP A 130 10.21 11.77 16.66
C ASP A 130 8.94 12.56 16.33
#